data_0fa6cc0e1a41039b8615ab81d21f8987
#
_entry.id   0fa6cc0e1a41039b8615ab81d21f8987
#
_cell.length_a   1.000
_cell.length_b   1.000
_cell.length_c   1.000
_cell.angle_alpha   90.00
_cell.angle_beta   90.00
_cell.angle_gamma   90.00
#
_symmetry.space_group_name_H-M   'P 1'
#
loop_
_entity.id
_entity.type
_entity.pdbx_description
1 polymer ?
#
loop_
_entity_poly.entity_id
_entity_poly.type
_entity_poly.pdbx_seq_one_letter_code
_entity_poly.pdbx_strand_id
1 'polypeptide(L)'
;MENDKRTLVAGSTGSLGLNILKLLSQKGTPVRALIRSEDEKSKVTPYTDDVWIGDASKGVDDIENLTEGITTVISALGKSVSLFSPSEESFFETDYLANKAILDDAVKNGVKRFVYVSIKGADVEKDYSIAKAHKMFENELRASGLEYTILRPVGFFSGLNDLAILAKRKVIPVIGDGMAKTNSIHHEDLAAVVVSYHENGPDIIEVGGPLIHTRLEMAEMIKDKIGGQIVKIPETMAKIGAAIPKIFDEGMHDKLDYFAFITTNDMIGEKNGSISFNEYLSTLDLNELP
;
A
#
# COMPACT_ATOMS: atom_id res chain seq x y z
N MET A 1 -35.69 4.43 -4.18
CA MET A 1 -34.69 3.50 -4.77
C MET A 1 -33.30 4.10 -4.56
N GLU A 2 -32.87 4.16 -3.30
CA GLU A 2 -31.58 4.81 -2.88
C GLU A 2 -30.61 3.80 -2.26
N ASN A 3 -30.85 2.49 -2.49
CA ASN A 3 -30.25 1.42 -1.69
C ASN A 3 -29.37 0.44 -2.47
N ASP A 4 -28.76 0.86 -3.60
CA ASP A 4 -27.93 -0.04 -4.42
C ASP A 4 -26.49 0.45 -4.63
N LYS A 5 -25.97 1.29 -3.74
CA LYS A 5 -24.56 1.72 -3.81
C LYS A 5 -23.66 0.68 -3.13
N ARG A 6 -23.48 -0.47 -3.80
CA ARG A 6 -22.56 -1.50 -3.28
C ARG A 6 -21.12 -1.17 -3.67
N THR A 7 -20.21 -1.38 -2.74
CA THR A 7 -18.77 -1.14 -2.93
C THR A 7 -18.00 -2.46 -2.95
N LEU A 8 -17.14 -2.63 -3.94
CA LEU A 8 -16.12 -3.69 -3.94
C LEU A 8 -14.86 -3.18 -3.24
N VAL A 9 -14.31 -3.97 -2.32
CA VAL A 9 -12.96 -3.75 -1.75
C VAL A 9 -12.03 -4.87 -2.22
N ALA A 10 -11.04 -4.53 -3.04
CA ALA A 10 -9.93 -5.40 -3.42
C ALA A 10 -8.72 -5.16 -2.50
N GLY A 11 -7.96 -6.23 -2.20
CA GLY A 11 -6.96 -6.22 -1.14
C GLY A 11 -7.57 -6.21 0.26
N SER A 12 -8.76 -6.76 0.38
CA SER A 12 -9.64 -6.71 1.55
C SER A 12 -9.05 -7.38 2.81
N THR A 13 -8.12 -8.31 2.67
CA THR A 13 -7.49 -9.05 3.77
C THR A 13 -6.19 -8.41 4.29
N GLY A 14 -5.68 -7.39 3.59
CA GLY A 14 -4.54 -6.60 4.04
C GLY A 14 -4.91 -5.57 5.13
N SER A 15 -3.91 -5.08 5.87
CA SER A 15 -4.16 -4.12 6.97
C SER A 15 -4.97 -2.90 6.56
N LEU A 16 -4.70 -2.31 5.38
CA LEU A 16 -5.48 -1.19 4.87
C LEU A 16 -6.88 -1.62 4.47
N GLY A 17 -7.02 -2.72 3.71
CA GLY A 17 -8.32 -3.21 3.23
C GLY A 17 -9.27 -3.58 4.37
N LEU A 18 -8.77 -4.23 5.43
CA LEU A 18 -9.57 -4.54 6.63
C LEU A 18 -10.09 -3.27 7.32
N ASN A 19 -9.27 -2.22 7.42
CA ASN A 19 -9.70 -0.94 7.99
C ASN A 19 -10.74 -0.24 7.09
N ILE A 20 -10.60 -0.34 5.75
CA ILE A 20 -11.60 0.17 4.81
C ILE A 20 -12.93 -0.58 4.98
N LEU A 21 -12.91 -1.93 5.02
CA LEU A 21 -14.11 -2.75 5.27
C LEU A 21 -14.81 -2.36 6.58
N LYS A 22 -14.04 -2.25 7.66
CA LYS A 22 -14.54 -1.83 8.99
C LYS A 22 -15.27 -0.49 8.92
N LEU A 23 -14.65 0.52 8.29
CA LEU A 23 -15.22 1.86 8.20
C LEU A 23 -16.48 1.90 7.32
N LEU A 24 -16.50 1.20 6.17
CA LEU A 24 -17.67 1.10 5.30
C LEU A 24 -18.81 0.38 5.99
N SER A 25 -18.54 -0.74 6.67
CA SER A 25 -19.53 -1.48 7.46
C SER A 25 -20.13 -0.61 8.57
N GLN A 26 -19.32 0.15 9.30
CA GLN A 26 -19.80 1.10 10.33
C GLN A 26 -20.71 2.20 9.76
N LYS A 27 -20.51 2.59 8.50
CA LYS A 27 -21.36 3.55 7.78
C LYS A 27 -22.62 2.91 7.20
N GLY A 28 -22.78 1.59 7.32
CA GLY A 28 -23.91 0.86 6.72
C GLY A 28 -23.83 0.75 5.19
N THR A 29 -22.67 0.97 4.60
CA THR A 29 -22.45 0.81 3.15
C THR A 29 -22.37 -0.68 2.82
N PRO A 30 -23.20 -1.24 1.89
CA PRO A 30 -23.06 -2.61 1.44
C PRO A 30 -21.72 -2.84 0.76
N VAL A 31 -20.97 -3.85 1.20
CA VAL A 31 -19.61 -4.11 0.72
C VAL A 31 -19.47 -5.54 0.23
N ARG A 32 -18.86 -5.71 -0.94
CA ARG A 32 -18.28 -6.98 -1.40
C ARG A 32 -16.79 -7.00 -1.10
N ALA A 33 -16.29 -8.06 -0.45
CA ALA A 33 -14.86 -8.26 -0.20
C ALA A 33 -14.30 -9.27 -1.20
N LEU A 34 -13.24 -8.89 -1.95
CA LEU A 34 -12.49 -9.85 -2.76
C LEU A 34 -11.38 -10.47 -1.91
N ILE A 35 -11.39 -11.81 -1.83
CA ILE A 35 -10.35 -12.63 -1.17
C ILE A 35 -9.81 -13.67 -2.15
N ARG A 36 -8.58 -14.14 -1.93
CA ARG A 36 -7.95 -15.13 -2.82
C ARG A 36 -8.33 -16.58 -2.52
N SER A 37 -8.67 -16.89 -1.28
CA SER A 37 -8.96 -18.26 -0.84
C SER A 37 -9.96 -18.31 0.32
N GLU A 38 -10.64 -19.45 0.49
CA GLU A 38 -11.66 -19.63 1.54
C GLU A 38 -11.10 -19.49 2.97
N ASP A 39 -9.84 -19.83 3.21
CA ASP A 39 -9.18 -19.70 4.52
C ASP A 39 -9.03 -18.24 4.97
N GLU A 40 -9.07 -17.27 4.04
CA GLU A 40 -9.06 -15.85 4.36
C GLU A 40 -10.42 -15.29 4.77
N LYS A 41 -11.51 -16.04 4.55
CA LYS A 41 -12.89 -15.59 4.75
C LYS A 41 -13.16 -15.10 6.17
N SER A 42 -12.61 -15.77 7.16
CA SER A 42 -12.78 -15.39 8.57
C SER A 42 -12.26 -13.98 8.89
N LYS A 43 -11.34 -13.43 8.10
CA LYS A 43 -10.82 -12.08 8.28
C LYS A 43 -11.83 -11.00 7.89
N VAL A 44 -12.68 -11.26 6.90
CA VAL A 44 -13.58 -10.27 6.30
C VAL A 44 -15.04 -10.40 6.75
N THR A 45 -15.48 -11.60 7.16
CA THR A 45 -16.85 -11.86 7.62
C THR A 45 -17.33 -11.05 8.83
N PRO A 46 -16.47 -10.48 9.71
CA PRO A 46 -16.94 -9.53 10.70
C PRO A 46 -17.51 -8.23 10.12
N TYR A 47 -17.26 -7.95 8.84
CA TYR A 47 -17.63 -6.69 8.19
C TYR A 47 -18.63 -6.85 7.04
N THR A 48 -18.68 -8.02 6.40
CA THR A 48 -19.58 -8.30 5.28
C THR A 48 -19.81 -9.80 5.08
N ASP A 49 -21.04 -10.17 4.66
CA ASP A 49 -21.40 -11.52 4.22
C ASP A 49 -21.21 -11.71 2.70
N ASP A 50 -21.06 -10.61 1.93
CA ASP A 50 -20.82 -10.63 0.48
C ASP A 50 -19.31 -10.80 0.21
N VAL A 51 -18.88 -12.05 0.15
CA VAL A 51 -17.46 -12.43 -0.05
C VAL A 51 -17.31 -13.09 -1.40
N TRP A 52 -16.43 -12.53 -2.24
CA TRP A 52 -16.04 -13.11 -3.53
C TRP A 52 -14.67 -13.76 -3.43
N ILE A 53 -14.58 -15.02 -3.89
CA ILE A 53 -13.31 -15.75 -3.91
C ILE A 53 -12.79 -15.80 -5.33
N GLY A 54 -11.62 -15.23 -5.57
CA GLY A 54 -10.93 -15.20 -6.87
C GLY A 54 -9.59 -14.50 -6.78
N ASP A 55 -8.71 -14.83 -7.69
CA ASP A 55 -7.36 -14.27 -7.76
C ASP A 55 -7.20 -13.40 -9.01
N ALA A 56 -7.34 -12.09 -8.84
CA ALA A 56 -7.24 -11.13 -9.93
C ALA A 56 -5.86 -11.17 -10.65
N SER A 57 -4.80 -11.67 -10.02
CA SER A 57 -3.48 -11.82 -10.67
C SER A 57 -3.48 -12.87 -11.78
N LYS A 58 -4.44 -13.80 -11.76
CA LYS A 58 -4.66 -14.81 -12.80
C LYS A 58 -5.44 -14.30 -14.01
N GLY A 59 -5.93 -13.07 -13.93
CA GLY A 59 -6.64 -12.41 -15.02
C GLY A 59 -8.15 -12.34 -14.79
N VAL A 60 -8.85 -11.74 -15.77
CA VAL A 60 -10.29 -11.45 -15.68
C VAL A 60 -11.17 -12.71 -15.59
N ASP A 61 -10.71 -13.83 -16.14
CA ASP A 61 -11.50 -15.08 -16.15
C ASP A 61 -11.69 -15.65 -14.72
N ASP A 62 -10.70 -15.45 -13.83
CA ASP A 62 -10.77 -15.91 -12.42
C ASP A 62 -11.69 -15.04 -11.55
N ILE A 63 -12.01 -13.85 -12.02
CA ILE A 63 -12.85 -12.86 -11.33
C ILE A 63 -14.04 -12.40 -12.19
N GLU A 64 -14.45 -13.17 -13.18
CA GLU A 64 -15.53 -12.78 -14.09
C GLU A 64 -16.82 -12.42 -13.35
N ASN A 65 -17.40 -11.24 -13.66
CA ASN A 65 -18.58 -10.65 -13.01
C ASN A 65 -18.38 -10.28 -11.52
N LEU A 66 -17.16 -10.17 -11.05
CA LEU A 66 -16.82 -9.70 -9.70
C LEU A 66 -17.54 -8.38 -9.37
N THR A 67 -17.62 -7.48 -10.34
CA THR A 67 -18.18 -6.14 -10.18
C THR A 67 -19.64 -6.02 -10.59
N GLU A 68 -20.33 -7.12 -10.85
CA GLU A 68 -21.77 -7.08 -11.14
C GLU A 68 -22.55 -6.54 -9.93
N GLY A 69 -23.37 -5.49 -10.17
CA GLY A 69 -24.10 -4.78 -9.12
C GLY A 69 -23.24 -3.88 -8.22
N ILE A 70 -21.98 -3.66 -8.56
CA ILE A 70 -21.09 -2.75 -7.84
C ILE A 70 -21.17 -1.34 -8.46
N THR A 71 -21.23 -0.33 -7.59
CA THR A 71 -21.22 1.08 -8.00
C THR A 71 -19.85 1.69 -7.89
N THR A 72 -19.11 1.34 -6.84
CA THR A 72 -17.77 1.86 -6.55
C THR A 72 -16.79 0.72 -6.29
N VAL A 73 -15.61 0.77 -6.89
CA VAL A 73 -14.49 -0.11 -6.55
C VAL A 73 -13.49 0.69 -5.72
N ILE A 74 -13.03 0.11 -4.62
CA ILE A 74 -11.87 0.57 -3.86
C ILE A 74 -10.79 -0.50 -3.95
N SER A 75 -9.67 -0.19 -4.61
CA SER A 75 -8.53 -1.09 -4.64
C SER A 75 -7.42 -0.60 -3.73
N ALA A 76 -7.16 -1.39 -2.69
CA ALA A 76 -6.00 -1.33 -1.81
C ALA A 76 -5.07 -2.54 -2.08
N LEU A 77 -5.15 -3.11 -3.29
CA LEU A 77 -4.38 -4.28 -3.69
C LEU A 77 -3.00 -3.83 -4.12
N GLY A 78 -1.98 -4.42 -3.53
CA GLY A 78 -0.58 -4.14 -3.82
C GLY A 78 0.36 -5.10 -3.10
N LYS A 79 1.56 -5.24 -3.64
CA LYS A 79 2.60 -6.12 -3.09
C LYS A 79 3.38 -5.43 -1.98
N SER A 80 3.71 -6.17 -0.92
CA SER A 80 4.59 -5.67 0.15
C SER A 80 6.00 -5.37 -0.35
N VAL A 81 6.54 -4.22 0.04
CA VAL A 81 7.93 -3.82 -0.21
C VAL A 81 8.90 -4.34 0.88
N SER A 82 8.40 -5.00 1.94
CA SER A 82 9.24 -5.52 3.02
C SER A 82 10.25 -6.54 2.51
N LEU A 83 11.50 -6.42 2.97
CA LEU A 83 12.58 -7.36 2.67
C LEU A 83 12.39 -8.71 3.37
N PHE A 84 11.61 -8.72 4.47
CA PHE A 84 11.32 -9.91 5.28
C PHE A 84 9.96 -10.55 4.95
N SER A 85 9.26 -10.05 3.92
CA SER A 85 8.02 -10.61 3.40
C SER A 85 8.24 -11.12 1.98
N PRO A 86 8.73 -12.35 1.79
CA PRO A 86 8.94 -12.93 0.47
C PRO A 86 7.59 -13.12 -0.24
N SER A 87 7.57 -12.92 -1.54
CA SER A 87 6.43 -13.18 -2.41
C SER A 87 6.96 -13.64 -3.76
N GLU A 88 6.37 -14.70 -4.31
CA GLU A 88 6.73 -15.22 -5.63
C GLU A 88 6.24 -14.31 -6.77
N GLU A 89 5.11 -13.61 -6.55
CA GLU A 89 4.53 -12.69 -7.53
C GLU A 89 5.42 -11.44 -7.70
N SER A 90 5.50 -10.90 -8.91
CA SER A 90 6.16 -9.62 -9.20
C SER A 90 5.25 -8.42 -8.87
N PHE A 91 5.82 -7.22 -8.78
CA PHE A 91 5.04 -5.98 -8.73
C PHE A 91 4.16 -5.80 -9.97
N PHE A 92 4.62 -6.27 -11.13
CA PHE A 92 3.83 -6.20 -12.35
C PHE A 92 2.57 -7.07 -12.27
N GLU A 93 2.66 -8.27 -11.72
CA GLU A 93 1.51 -9.17 -11.57
C GLU A 93 0.51 -8.63 -10.54
N THR A 94 1.00 -8.22 -9.35
CA THR A 94 0.12 -7.82 -8.25
C THR A 94 -0.40 -6.39 -8.40
N ASP A 95 0.49 -5.42 -8.70
CA ASP A 95 0.12 -3.99 -8.66
C ASP A 95 -0.45 -3.50 -10.00
N TYR A 96 -0.08 -4.15 -11.14
CA TYR A 96 -0.63 -3.79 -12.45
C TYR A 96 -1.67 -4.80 -12.95
N LEU A 97 -1.30 -6.07 -13.24
CA LEU A 97 -2.21 -7.01 -13.90
C LEU A 97 -3.46 -7.29 -13.09
N ALA A 98 -3.35 -7.51 -11.79
CA ALA A 98 -4.50 -7.77 -10.93
C ALA A 98 -5.45 -6.56 -10.87
N ASN A 99 -4.92 -5.34 -10.73
CA ASN A 99 -5.72 -4.13 -10.76
C ASN A 99 -6.37 -3.90 -12.15
N LYS A 100 -5.64 -4.21 -13.23
CA LYS A 100 -6.14 -4.11 -14.60
C LYS A 100 -7.30 -5.08 -14.84
N ALA A 101 -7.20 -6.33 -14.38
CA ALA A 101 -8.29 -7.29 -14.48
C ALA A 101 -9.57 -6.80 -13.78
N ILE A 102 -9.42 -6.24 -12.56
CA ILE A 102 -10.55 -5.65 -11.83
C ILE A 102 -11.13 -4.44 -12.57
N LEU A 103 -10.28 -3.58 -13.16
CA LEU A 103 -10.72 -2.41 -13.93
C LEU A 103 -11.49 -2.84 -15.17
N ASP A 104 -11.03 -3.86 -15.90
CA ASP A 104 -11.70 -4.36 -17.11
C ASP A 104 -13.09 -4.93 -16.78
N ASP A 105 -13.19 -5.71 -15.71
CA ASP A 105 -14.48 -6.20 -15.23
C ASP A 105 -15.39 -5.05 -14.75
N ALA A 106 -14.83 -4.04 -14.10
CA ALA A 106 -15.55 -2.83 -13.66
C ALA A 106 -16.13 -2.03 -14.84
N VAL A 107 -15.36 -1.84 -15.89
CA VAL A 107 -15.82 -1.15 -17.11
C VAL A 107 -16.91 -1.98 -17.80
N LYS A 108 -16.71 -3.31 -17.94
CA LYS A 108 -17.68 -4.24 -18.52
C LYS A 108 -19.04 -4.18 -17.81
N ASN A 109 -19.05 -4.12 -16.47
CA ASN A 109 -20.26 -4.14 -15.64
C ASN A 109 -20.82 -2.75 -15.31
N GLY A 110 -20.26 -1.67 -15.85
CA GLY A 110 -20.78 -0.32 -15.73
C GLY A 110 -20.62 0.31 -14.34
N VAL A 111 -19.57 -0.07 -13.61
CA VAL A 111 -19.13 0.62 -12.40
C VAL A 111 -18.98 2.12 -12.66
N LYS A 112 -19.32 2.95 -11.69
CA LYS A 112 -19.28 4.41 -11.86
C LYS A 112 -17.96 5.02 -11.41
N ARG A 113 -17.38 4.48 -10.33
CA ARG A 113 -16.24 5.08 -9.66
C ARG A 113 -15.20 4.06 -9.26
N PHE A 114 -13.91 4.45 -9.38
CA PHE A 114 -12.77 3.63 -8.95
C PHE A 114 -11.84 4.45 -8.06
N VAL A 115 -11.67 4.06 -6.81
CA VAL A 115 -10.71 4.63 -5.85
C VAL A 115 -9.51 3.72 -5.78
N TYR A 116 -8.35 4.24 -6.13
CA TYR A 116 -7.11 3.46 -6.23
C TYR A 116 -6.06 3.94 -5.25
N VAL A 117 -5.52 3.03 -4.47
CA VAL A 117 -4.37 3.29 -3.61
C VAL A 117 -3.09 2.96 -4.37
N SER A 118 -2.46 4.00 -4.87
CA SER A 118 -1.17 3.99 -5.57
C SER A 118 -0.02 4.22 -4.58
N ILE A 119 1.07 4.80 -5.04
CA ILE A 119 2.22 5.23 -4.22
C ILE A 119 2.70 6.62 -4.62
N LYS A 120 3.25 7.39 -3.66
CA LYS A 120 4.03 8.58 -4.02
C LYS A 120 5.29 8.15 -4.75
N GLY A 121 5.57 8.84 -5.87
CA GLY A 121 6.69 8.50 -6.75
C GLY A 121 6.33 7.52 -7.88
N ALA A 122 5.04 7.20 -8.09
CA ALA A 122 4.61 6.44 -9.27
C ALA A 122 4.97 7.12 -10.60
N ASP A 123 5.13 8.45 -10.60
CA ASP A 123 5.44 9.28 -11.77
C ASP A 123 6.92 9.66 -11.92
N VAL A 124 7.81 9.12 -11.09
CA VAL A 124 9.26 9.38 -11.24
C VAL A 124 9.78 8.89 -12.59
N GLU A 125 10.80 9.58 -13.10
CA GLU A 125 11.39 9.26 -14.41
C GLU A 125 12.10 7.91 -14.42
N LYS A 126 12.74 7.55 -13.30
CA LYS A 126 13.46 6.27 -13.19
C LYS A 126 12.49 5.11 -13.07
N ASP A 127 12.66 4.10 -13.91
CA ASP A 127 11.87 2.87 -13.95
C ASP A 127 12.21 1.94 -12.75
N TYR A 128 11.66 2.28 -11.56
CA TYR A 128 11.58 1.31 -10.47
C TYR A 128 10.39 0.38 -10.74
N SER A 129 10.56 -0.93 -10.61
CA SER A 129 9.52 -1.92 -10.97
C SER A 129 8.17 -1.63 -10.30
N ILE A 130 8.17 -1.29 -9.01
CA ILE A 130 6.95 -0.90 -8.29
C ILE A 130 6.34 0.40 -8.82
N ALA A 131 7.14 1.46 -9.02
CA ALA A 131 6.65 2.74 -9.52
C ALA A 131 6.08 2.59 -10.93
N LYS A 132 6.75 1.80 -11.77
CA LYS A 132 6.32 1.50 -13.14
C LYS A 132 4.98 0.75 -13.15
N ALA A 133 4.79 -0.26 -12.32
CA ALA A 133 3.54 -1.01 -12.21
C ALA A 133 2.37 -0.08 -11.82
N HIS A 134 2.55 0.75 -10.79
CA HIS A 134 1.55 1.74 -10.39
C HIS A 134 1.28 2.78 -11.48
N LYS A 135 2.33 3.34 -12.11
CA LYS A 135 2.18 4.31 -13.22
C LYS A 135 1.40 3.73 -14.39
N MET A 136 1.67 2.48 -14.76
CA MET A 136 0.94 1.80 -15.82
C MET A 136 -0.54 1.69 -15.47
N PHE A 137 -0.88 1.25 -14.25
CA PHE A 137 -2.27 1.15 -13.84
C PHE A 137 -2.96 2.52 -13.71
N GLU A 138 -2.29 3.53 -13.16
CA GLU A 138 -2.83 4.89 -13.14
C GLU A 138 -3.20 5.41 -14.55
N ASN A 139 -2.41 5.08 -15.57
CA ASN A 139 -2.70 5.47 -16.95
C ASN A 139 -3.93 4.73 -17.51
N GLU A 140 -4.07 3.41 -17.25
CA GLU A 140 -5.25 2.64 -17.61
C GLU A 140 -6.51 3.20 -16.94
N LEU A 141 -6.43 3.50 -15.65
CA LEU A 141 -7.55 4.06 -14.88
C LEU A 141 -7.99 5.42 -15.44
N ARG A 142 -7.04 6.31 -15.75
CA ARG A 142 -7.35 7.61 -16.37
C ARG A 142 -8.00 7.46 -17.76
N ALA A 143 -7.63 6.42 -18.50
CA ALA A 143 -8.18 6.16 -19.84
C ALA A 143 -9.51 5.41 -19.82
N SER A 144 -9.94 4.87 -18.67
CA SER A 144 -11.10 3.97 -18.56
C SER A 144 -12.47 4.65 -18.78
N GLY A 145 -12.54 5.97 -18.60
CA GLY A 145 -13.79 6.72 -18.62
C GLY A 145 -14.61 6.66 -17.33
N LEU A 146 -14.13 5.96 -16.30
CA LEU A 146 -14.75 5.95 -14.97
C LEU A 146 -14.40 7.25 -14.21
N GLU A 147 -15.26 7.65 -13.28
CA GLU A 147 -14.82 8.60 -12.23
C GLU A 147 -13.75 7.93 -11.36
N TYR A 148 -12.71 8.66 -10.99
CA TYR A 148 -11.65 8.07 -10.17
C TYR A 148 -11.08 9.00 -9.12
N THR A 149 -10.44 8.43 -8.14
CA THR A 149 -9.47 9.10 -7.25
C THR A 149 -8.27 8.19 -7.07
N ILE A 150 -7.09 8.71 -7.37
CA ILE A 150 -5.81 8.05 -7.15
C ILE A 150 -5.19 8.64 -5.89
N LEU A 151 -5.08 7.83 -4.84
CA LEU A 151 -4.38 8.21 -3.62
C LEU A 151 -2.93 7.72 -3.72
N ARG A 152 -1.97 8.61 -3.51
CA ARG A 152 -0.54 8.32 -3.49
C ARG A 152 0.01 8.48 -2.06
N PRO A 153 -0.12 7.48 -1.19
CA PRO A 153 0.50 7.53 0.13
C PRO A 153 2.03 7.61 0.02
N VAL A 154 2.64 8.38 0.92
CA VAL A 154 4.09 8.59 0.95
C VAL A 154 4.86 7.44 1.60
N GLY A 155 4.15 6.50 2.22
CA GLY A 155 4.64 5.32 2.89
C GLY A 155 3.84 5.02 4.15
N PHE A 156 3.87 3.78 4.57
CA PHE A 156 3.18 3.30 5.77
C PHE A 156 4.15 3.16 6.94
N PHE A 157 3.66 3.30 8.17
CA PHE A 157 4.45 2.95 9.36
C PHE A 157 4.89 1.50 9.35
N SER A 158 4.04 0.59 8.88
CA SER A 158 4.38 -0.84 8.73
C SER A 158 5.53 -1.10 7.75
N GLY A 159 5.76 -0.23 6.77
CA GLY A 159 6.94 -0.30 5.89
C GLY A 159 8.27 -0.06 6.64
N LEU A 160 8.22 0.46 7.87
CA LEU A 160 9.38 0.64 8.74
C LEU A 160 9.62 -0.54 9.70
N ASN A 161 8.75 -1.57 9.66
CA ASN A 161 8.92 -2.78 10.49
C ASN A 161 10.23 -3.51 10.16
N ASP A 162 10.72 -3.42 8.92
CA ASP A 162 12.03 -3.96 8.56
C ASP A 162 13.16 -3.33 9.39
N LEU A 163 13.08 -2.02 9.66
CA LEU A 163 14.04 -1.35 10.54
C LEU A 163 13.88 -1.80 12.01
N ALA A 164 12.64 -2.06 12.45
CA ALA A 164 12.37 -2.61 13.77
C ALA A 164 12.95 -4.04 13.93
N ILE A 165 12.81 -4.89 12.89
CA ILE A 165 13.42 -6.23 12.84
C ILE A 165 14.95 -6.13 12.91
N LEU A 166 15.54 -5.23 12.15
CA LEU A 166 16.98 -5.00 12.16
C LEU A 166 17.46 -4.43 13.50
N ALA A 167 16.67 -3.56 14.15
CA ALA A 167 16.95 -3.05 15.50
C ALA A 167 17.01 -4.17 16.55
N LYS A 168 16.13 -5.18 16.47
CA LYS A 168 16.22 -6.40 17.30
C LYS A 168 17.56 -7.11 17.08
N ARG A 169 18.11 -7.07 15.87
CA ARG A 169 19.44 -7.60 15.50
C ARG A 169 20.58 -6.60 15.77
N LYS A 170 20.30 -5.53 16.54
CA LYS A 170 21.25 -4.51 17.03
C LYS A 170 21.75 -3.54 15.95
N VAL A 171 21.17 -3.48 14.77
CA VAL A 171 21.56 -2.56 13.69
C VAL A 171 20.36 -1.83 13.11
N ILE A 172 20.46 -0.51 12.97
CA ILE A 172 19.47 0.32 12.30
C ILE A 172 20.19 1.06 11.16
N PRO A 173 20.05 0.60 9.91
CA PRO A 173 20.70 1.25 8.78
C PRO A 173 20.01 2.57 8.43
N VAL A 174 20.79 3.61 8.20
CA VAL A 174 20.34 4.91 7.67
C VAL A 174 21.19 5.22 6.43
N ILE A 175 20.55 5.35 5.27
CA ILE A 175 21.24 5.65 4.02
C ILE A 175 21.52 7.16 3.95
N GLY A 176 22.75 7.51 3.56
CA GLY A 176 23.20 8.91 3.50
C GLY A 176 23.33 9.54 4.88
N ASP A 177 22.97 10.81 4.98
CA ASP A 177 22.95 11.55 6.25
C ASP A 177 21.65 11.34 7.06
N GLY A 178 20.62 10.78 6.45
CA GLY A 178 19.31 10.56 7.03
C GLY A 178 18.43 11.80 7.12
N MET A 179 18.77 12.88 6.41
CA MET A 179 18.03 14.16 6.48
C MET A 179 16.83 14.23 5.56
N ALA A 180 16.67 13.30 4.62
CA ALA A 180 15.46 13.18 3.80
C ALA A 180 14.22 13.01 4.67
N LYS A 181 13.15 13.71 4.32
CA LYS A 181 11.93 13.85 5.13
C LYS A 181 10.81 12.97 4.63
N THR A 182 9.98 12.52 5.55
CA THR A 182 8.73 11.83 5.25
C THR A 182 7.67 12.15 6.29
N ASN A 183 6.41 12.03 5.91
CA ASN A 183 5.29 11.92 6.83
C ASN A 183 4.49 10.64 6.55
N SER A 184 5.13 9.48 6.77
CA SER A 184 4.45 8.18 6.68
C SER A 184 3.14 8.16 7.46
N ILE A 185 2.20 7.31 7.07
CA ILE A 185 0.83 7.31 7.61
C ILE A 185 0.45 5.94 8.20
N HIS A 186 -0.42 5.94 9.21
CA HIS A 186 -1.01 4.70 9.74
C HIS A 186 -2.11 4.18 8.80
N HIS A 187 -2.29 2.85 8.74
CA HIS A 187 -3.32 2.24 7.88
C HIS A 187 -4.74 2.67 8.24
N GLU A 188 -5.05 2.88 9.52
CA GLU A 188 -6.37 3.37 9.96
C GLU A 188 -6.63 4.80 9.46
N ASP A 189 -5.64 5.68 9.59
CA ASP A 189 -5.75 7.05 9.12
C ASP A 189 -5.90 7.10 7.59
N LEU A 190 -5.11 6.30 6.85
CA LEU A 190 -5.26 6.23 5.39
C LEU A 190 -6.60 5.64 4.99
N ALA A 191 -7.10 4.61 5.70
CA ALA A 191 -8.43 4.05 5.43
C ALA A 191 -9.54 5.12 5.57
N ALA A 192 -9.44 6.00 6.58
CA ALA A 192 -10.37 7.10 6.74
C ALA A 192 -10.32 8.08 5.55
N VAL A 193 -9.13 8.39 5.04
CA VAL A 193 -8.97 9.22 3.82
C VAL A 193 -9.56 8.52 2.60
N VAL A 194 -9.24 7.24 2.37
CA VAL A 194 -9.79 6.46 1.25
C VAL A 194 -11.32 6.45 1.27
N VAL A 195 -11.91 6.16 2.43
CA VAL A 195 -13.37 6.12 2.60
C VAL A 195 -14.01 7.50 2.47
N SER A 196 -13.30 8.59 2.77
CA SER A 196 -13.83 9.95 2.54
C SER A 196 -14.00 10.27 1.05
N TYR A 197 -13.23 9.63 0.18
CA TYR A 197 -13.32 9.77 -1.28
C TYR A 197 -14.14 8.68 -1.97
N HIS A 198 -14.89 7.90 -1.22
CA HIS A 198 -15.72 6.81 -1.73
C HIS A 198 -16.78 7.27 -2.76
N GLU A 199 -17.42 8.43 -2.55
CA GLU A 199 -18.47 8.93 -3.45
C GLU A 199 -17.95 9.98 -4.45
N ASN A 200 -16.98 10.78 -4.07
CA ASN A 200 -16.36 11.82 -4.90
C ASN A 200 -14.98 12.19 -4.34
N GLY A 201 -14.16 12.89 -5.10
CA GLY A 201 -12.83 13.32 -4.66
C GLY A 201 -12.01 13.91 -5.78
N PRO A 202 -10.80 14.39 -5.49
CA PRO A 202 -9.86 14.86 -6.50
C PRO A 202 -9.38 13.68 -7.35
N ASP A 203 -8.92 13.98 -8.57
CA ASP A 203 -8.36 12.96 -9.46
C ASP A 203 -7.13 12.29 -8.85
N ILE A 204 -6.25 13.09 -8.25
CA ILE A 204 -5.01 12.61 -7.60
C ILE A 204 -4.78 13.39 -6.31
N ILE A 205 -4.35 12.68 -5.27
CA ILE A 205 -3.93 13.26 -4.00
C ILE A 205 -2.73 12.51 -3.42
N GLU A 206 -1.72 13.24 -2.97
CA GLU A 206 -0.58 12.69 -2.23
C GLU A 206 -0.87 12.73 -0.74
N VAL A 207 -0.92 11.58 -0.09
CA VAL A 207 -1.40 11.44 1.29
C VAL A 207 -0.25 11.09 2.22
N GLY A 208 -0.07 11.90 3.27
CA GLY A 208 0.87 11.64 4.37
C GLY A 208 0.20 11.70 5.72
N GLY A 209 0.91 11.23 6.74
CA GLY A 209 0.50 11.27 8.14
C GLY A 209 0.62 12.65 8.77
N PRO A 210 0.26 12.79 10.06
CA PRO A 210 0.14 14.08 10.73
C PRO A 210 1.48 14.80 10.98
N LEU A 211 2.57 14.05 11.11
CA LEU A 211 3.87 14.57 11.50
C LEU A 211 4.94 14.28 10.45
N ILE A 212 5.77 15.29 10.16
CA ILE A 212 6.93 15.15 9.27
C ILE A 212 8.17 14.84 10.13
N HIS A 213 8.90 13.82 9.73
CA HIS A 213 10.17 13.41 10.36
C HIS A 213 11.26 13.23 9.32
N THR A 214 12.50 13.42 9.70
CA THR A 214 13.64 12.92 8.93
C THR A 214 13.80 11.42 9.10
N ARG A 215 14.47 10.76 8.18
CA ARG A 215 14.76 9.32 8.30
C ARG A 215 15.62 9.03 9.54
N LEU A 216 16.51 9.97 9.91
CA LEU A 216 17.32 9.84 11.11
C LEU A 216 16.46 9.92 12.38
N GLU A 217 15.55 10.90 12.49
CA GLU A 217 14.63 11.00 13.64
C GLU A 217 13.80 9.73 13.80
N MET A 218 13.28 9.15 12.70
CA MET A 218 12.54 7.88 12.77
C MET A 218 13.43 6.71 13.23
N ALA A 219 14.68 6.66 12.79
CA ALA A 219 15.65 5.67 13.25
C ALA A 219 15.97 5.84 14.76
N GLU A 220 16.06 7.09 15.25
CA GLU A 220 16.24 7.39 16.68
C GLU A 220 15.01 6.93 17.50
N MET A 221 13.80 7.20 17.05
CA MET A 221 12.57 6.72 17.70
C MET A 221 12.54 5.18 17.80
N ILE A 222 12.94 4.46 16.73
CA ILE A 222 13.05 2.99 16.73
C ILE A 222 14.13 2.55 17.73
N LYS A 223 15.30 3.20 17.74
CA LYS A 223 16.38 2.92 18.67
C LYS A 223 15.96 3.09 20.13
N ASP A 224 15.26 4.19 20.43
CA ASP A 224 14.80 4.49 21.79
C ASP A 224 13.78 3.45 22.28
N LYS A 225 12.94 2.94 21.39
CA LYS A 225 11.90 1.95 21.71
C LYS A 225 12.41 0.52 21.76
N ILE A 226 13.29 0.13 20.83
CA ILE A 226 13.68 -1.27 20.60
C ILE A 226 15.15 -1.52 20.99
N GLY A 227 15.98 -0.49 20.88
CA GLY A 227 17.43 -0.59 21.01
C GLY A 227 18.13 -0.71 19.66
N GLY A 228 19.38 -1.10 19.68
CA GLY A 228 20.23 -1.19 18.47
C GLY A 228 21.13 0.03 18.31
N GLN A 229 21.93 0.02 17.26
CA GLN A 229 22.83 1.11 16.89
C GLN A 229 22.52 1.63 15.49
N ILE A 230 22.45 2.95 15.34
CA ILE A 230 22.29 3.58 14.05
C ILE A 230 23.61 3.50 13.29
N VAL A 231 23.57 2.92 12.10
CA VAL A 231 24.72 2.79 11.20
C VAL A 231 24.43 3.56 9.92
N LYS A 232 25.18 4.64 9.69
CA LYS A 232 25.07 5.41 8.44
C LYS A 232 25.77 4.69 7.31
N ILE A 233 25.05 4.44 6.23
CA ILE A 233 25.54 3.77 5.03
C ILE A 233 25.66 4.82 3.92
N PRO A 234 26.85 5.08 3.36
CA PRO A 234 26.99 5.99 2.22
C PRO A 234 26.07 5.57 1.06
N GLU A 235 25.44 6.53 0.39
CA GLU A 235 24.51 6.24 -0.72
C GLU A 235 25.16 5.40 -1.84
N THR A 236 26.43 5.64 -2.12
CA THR A 236 27.19 4.87 -3.10
C THR A 236 27.28 3.39 -2.71
N MET A 237 27.49 3.10 -1.42
CA MET A 237 27.53 1.73 -0.90
C MET A 237 26.15 1.07 -0.91
N ALA A 238 25.10 1.83 -0.60
CA ALA A 238 23.71 1.34 -0.68
C ALA A 238 23.35 0.95 -2.12
N LYS A 239 23.72 1.78 -3.11
CA LYS A 239 23.50 1.48 -4.55
C LYS A 239 24.28 0.23 -5.00
N ILE A 240 25.54 0.08 -4.56
CA ILE A 240 26.35 -1.13 -4.85
C ILE A 240 25.71 -2.35 -4.20
N GLY A 241 25.31 -2.24 -2.93
CA GLY A 241 24.63 -3.32 -2.20
C GLY A 241 23.32 -3.75 -2.84
N ALA A 242 22.54 -2.80 -3.35
CA ALA A 242 21.29 -3.08 -4.09
C ALA A 242 21.55 -3.79 -5.44
N ALA A 243 22.70 -3.54 -6.08
CA ALA A 243 23.05 -4.14 -7.36
C ALA A 243 23.47 -5.62 -7.26
N ILE A 244 24.00 -6.07 -6.11
CA ILE A 244 24.46 -7.45 -5.91
C ILE A 244 23.35 -8.49 -6.11
N PRO A 245 22.15 -8.35 -5.53
CA PRO A 245 21.06 -9.30 -5.70
C PRO A 245 20.59 -9.48 -7.15
N LYS A 246 20.74 -8.44 -7.99
CA LYS A 246 20.25 -8.47 -9.39
C LYS A 246 20.69 -9.73 -10.18
N ILE A 247 21.79 -10.36 -9.77
CA ILE A 247 22.32 -11.57 -10.43
C ILE A 247 21.58 -12.84 -9.97
N PHE A 248 21.00 -12.84 -8.75
CA PHE A 248 20.46 -14.02 -8.09
C PHE A 248 18.98 -13.91 -7.72
N ASP A 249 18.49 -12.68 -7.47
CA ASP A 249 17.14 -12.39 -7.02
C ASP A 249 16.74 -10.96 -7.48
N GLU A 250 16.07 -10.90 -8.62
CA GLU A 250 15.61 -9.63 -9.21
C GLU A 250 14.60 -8.92 -8.32
N GLY A 251 13.73 -9.68 -7.65
CA GLY A 251 12.73 -9.12 -6.74
C GLY A 251 13.35 -8.43 -5.52
N MET A 252 14.45 -8.99 -4.98
CA MET A 252 15.20 -8.36 -3.89
C MET A 252 15.93 -7.10 -4.38
N HIS A 253 16.50 -7.14 -5.58
CA HIS A 253 17.12 -5.96 -6.19
C HIS A 253 16.12 -4.81 -6.31
N ASP A 254 14.94 -5.07 -6.87
CA ASP A 254 13.89 -4.06 -7.07
C ASP A 254 13.46 -3.41 -5.75
N LYS A 255 13.27 -4.23 -4.70
CA LYS A 255 12.93 -3.73 -3.36
C LYS A 255 14.03 -2.84 -2.78
N LEU A 256 15.29 -3.26 -2.87
CA LEU A 256 16.43 -2.49 -2.34
C LEU A 256 16.68 -1.19 -3.11
N ASP A 257 16.57 -1.20 -4.44
CA ASP A 257 16.76 -0.01 -5.28
C ASP A 257 15.64 1.02 -5.01
N TYR A 258 14.39 0.56 -4.90
CA TYR A 258 13.29 1.44 -4.51
C TYR A 258 13.42 1.93 -3.07
N PHE A 259 13.84 1.08 -2.13
CA PHE A 259 14.08 1.49 -0.74
C PHE A 259 15.15 2.56 -0.65
N ALA A 260 16.25 2.43 -1.40
CA ALA A 260 17.29 3.46 -1.47
C ALA A 260 16.71 4.80 -1.99
N PHE A 261 15.85 4.76 -3.01
CA PHE A 261 15.19 5.95 -3.54
C PHE A 261 14.32 6.65 -2.48
N ILE A 262 13.37 5.94 -1.86
CA ILE A 262 12.43 6.56 -0.91
C ILE A 262 13.10 7.03 0.39
N THR A 263 14.28 6.49 0.73
CA THR A 263 15.00 6.88 1.96
C THR A 263 15.97 8.04 1.75
N THR A 264 16.37 8.32 0.50
CA THR A 264 17.29 9.41 0.16
C THR A 264 16.58 10.63 -0.45
N ASN A 265 15.27 10.55 -0.70
CA ASN A 265 14.46 11.64 -1.23
C ASN A 265 13.35 12.03 -0.26
N ASP A 266 12.92 13.30 -0.31
CA ASP A 266 11.78 13.76 0.46
C ASP A 266 10.49 13.12 -0.05
N MET A 267 9.79 12.44 0.85
CA MET A 267 8.51 11.78 0.60
C MET A 267 7.46 12.41 1.50
N ILE A 268 6.92 13.56 1.08
CA ILE A 268 5.97 14.37 1.85
C ILE A 268 4.66 14.48 1.08
N GLY A 269 3.54 14.15 1.71
CA GLY A 269 2.18 14.33 1.21
C GLY A 269 1.37 15.28 2.09
N GLU A 270 0.12 15.51 1.74
CA GLU A 270 -0.82 16.27 2.55
C GLU A 270 -1.00 15.61 3.91
N LYS A 271 -0.98 16.42 4.97
CA LYS A 271 -1.11 15.92 6.35
C LYS A 271 -2.52 15.41 6.62
N ASN A 272 -2.63 14.17 7.03
CA ASN A 272 -3.88 13.50 7.36
C ASN A 272 -3.72 12.63 8.61
N GLY A 273 -4.86 12.33 9.25
CA GLY A 273 -4.91 11.46 10.41
C GLY A 273 -4.41 12.08 11.70
N SER A 274 -4.29 11.25 12.71
CA SER A 274 -3.90 11.65 14.07
C SER A 274 -2.88 10.71 14.71
N ILE A 275 -2.71 9.49 14.20
CA ILE A 275 -1.83 8.49 14.80
C ILE A 275 -0.37 8.83 14.47
N SER A 276 0.42 9.10 15.49
CA SER A 276 1.85 9.38 15.35
C SER A 276 2.68 8.10 15.22
N PHE A 277 3.91 8.23 14.72
CA PHE A 277 4.83 7.11 14.64
C PHE A 277 5.23 6.55 16.02
N ASN A 278 5.33 7.43 17.03
CA ASN A 278 5.58 6.99 18.41
C ASN A 278 4.42 6.16 18.99
N GLU A 279 3.18 6.54 18.73
CA GLU A 279 2.00 5.74 19.12
C GLU A 279 2.03 4.40 18.42
N TYR A 280 2.27 4.36 17.11
CA TYR A 280 2.44 3.11 16.38
C TYR A 280 3.51 2.20 16.98
N LEU A 281 4.72 2.73 17.24
CA LEU A 281 5.80 1.96 17.87
C LEU A 281 5.42 1.45 19.27
N SER A 282 4.54 2.15 20.00
CA SER A 282 4.09 1.72 21.34
C SER A 282 3.15 0.52 21.29
N THR A 283 2.42 0.33 20.21
CA THR A 283 1.48 -0.78 19.99
C THR A 283 2.10 -1.95 19.24
N LEU A 284 3.32 -1.77 18.70
CA LEU A 284 3.99 -2.79 17.88
C LEU A 284 4.40 -3.99 18.75
N ASP A 285 3.82 -5.17 18.46
CA ASP A 285 4.29 -6.42 19.08
C ASP A 285 5.54 -6.93 18.36
N LEU A 286 6.68 -6.81 19.04
CA LEU A 286 7.96 -7.23 18.49
C LEU A 286 8.07 -8.76 18.33
N ASN A 287 7.20 -9.55 18.97
CA ASN A 287 7.22 -11.01 18.84
C ASN A 287 6.49 -11.47 17.58
N GLU A 288 5.56 -10.66 17.07
CA GLU A 288 4.87 -10.93 15.81
C GLU A 288 5.69 -10.55 14.58
N LEU A 289 6.79 -9.82 14.76
CA LEU A 289 7.72 -9.50 13.66
C LEU A 289 8.63 -10.70 13.37
N PRO A 290 8.81 -11.06 12.08
CA PRO A 290 9.63 -12.19 11.65
C PRO A 290 11.12 -12.11 12.04
#